data_8ca86084f9d94bb05c1418ce720cfce7
#
_entry.id   8ca86084f9d94bb05c1418ce720cfce7
#
_cell.length_a   1.000
_cell.length_b   1.000
_cell.length_c   1.000
_cell.angle_alpha   90.00
_cell.angle_beta   90.00
_cell.angle_gamma   90.00
#
_symmetry.space_group_name_H-M   'P 1'
#
loop_
_entity.id
_entity.type
_entity.pdbx_description
1 polymer ?
#
loop_
_entity_poly.entity_id
_entity_poly.type
_entity_poly.pdbx_seq_one_letter_code
_entity_poly.pdbx_strand_id
1 'polypeptide(L)'
;MAEFELIADGLRFPEAPVVMADGSVIVVEIEAGRITRCWPGGTKKVISTPGGGPNGLAIGPDGKLYCCNNGGFNYVESDGYLAPHGIADDYSGGRIERVDIDTGAVEILYKSGDHGVVLRGPNDIVFDGHGGFWFTDHGKVDYMKRCHDIVGIFYAKSDGSFIEEVIFPSNNPNGVGLSPDGDALYAAETYTCRLMKFNVIAPGKVAPDAGPGGPGIPLYRPAGYKFFDSLAVEASGNICVATIGECGISVVSPAGELVEFVATDDIFTTNIAFGGSDRQDAYITLSGSGRLVKMRWARPGLQLQY
;
A
#
# COMPACT_ATOMS: atom_id res chain seq x y z
N MET A 1 10.76 -3.00 -24.33
CA MET A 1 9.79 -3.36 -23.25
C MET A 1 10.62 -3.79 -22.07
N ALA A 2 10.23 -3.43 -20.86
CA ALA A 2 10.88 -3.92 -19.66
C ALA A 2 10.80 -5.46 -19.61
N GLU A 3 11.88 -6.10 -19.20
CA GLU A 3 11.95 -7.56 -19.07
C GLU A 3 11.53 -7.90 -17.63
N PHE A 4 10.44 -8.67 -17.49
CA PHE A 4 9.93 -9.10 -16.20
C PHE A 4 10.22 -10.57 -15.96
N GLU A 5 10.77 -10.89 -14.80
CA GLU A 5 10.92 -12.24 -14.28
C GLU A 5 9.67 -12.59 -13.46
N LEU A 6 8.99 -13.68 -13.77
CA LEU A 6 7.88 -14.18 -12.99
C LEU A 6 8.40 -14.82 -11.68
N ILE A 7 7.97 -14.30 -10.53
CA ILE A 7 8.27 -14.87 -9.21
C ILE A 7 7.19 -15.85 -8.77
N ALA A 8 5.93 -15.47 -8.93
CA ALA A 8 4.77 -16.31 -8.61
C ALA A 8 3.56 -15.91 -9.44
N ASP A 9 2.68 -16.88 -9.70
CA ASP A 9 1.39 -16.72 -10.35
C ASP A 9 0.26 -17.40 -9.58
N GLY A 10 -0.97 -17.31 -10.07
CA GLY A 10 -2.14 -17.92 -9.44
C GLY A 10 -2.39 -17.41 -8.01
N LEU A 11 -1.98 -16.19 -7.73
CA LEU A 11 -2.31 -15.46 -6.51
C LEU A 11 -3.69 -14.81 -6.64
N ARG A 12 -4.37 -14.60 -5.52
CA ARG A 12 -5.72 -14.06 -5.49
C ARG A 12 -5.71 -12.57 -5.13
N PHE A 13 -5.49 -11.71 -6.12
CA PHE A 13 -5.31 -10.26 -6.02
C PHE A 13 -4.15 -9.91 -5.07
N PRO A 14 -2.88 -10.24 -5.48
CA PRO A 14 -1.71 -10.01 -4.63
C PRO A 14 -1.43 -8.53 -4.43
N GLU A 15 -1.03 -8.16 -3.22
CA GLU A 15 -0.69 -6.79 -2.83
C GLU A 15 0.46 -6.76 -1.81
N ALA A 16 0.97 -5.55 -1.54
CA ALA A 16 1.94 -5.22 -0.51
C ALA A 16 3.16 -6.17 -0.47
N PRO A 17 3.98 -6.18 -1.51
CA PRO A 17 5.16 -7.03 -1.54
C PRO A 17 6.20 -6.57 -0.50
N VAL A 18 6.60 -7.48 0.40
CA VAL A 18 7.67 -7.30 1.38
C VAL A 18 8.81 -8.22 1.02
N VAL A 19 9.95 -7.64 0.63
CA VAL A 19 11.12 -8.39 0.17
C VAL A 19 11.96 -8.83 1.36
N MET A 20 12.19 -10.14 1.46
CA MET A 20 12.94 -10.75 2.56
C MET A 20 14.43 -10.89 2.22
N ALA A 21 15.27 -10.95 3.24
CA ALA A 21 16.73 -11.05 3.08
C ALA A 21 17.19 -12.32 2.33
N ASP A 22 16.39 -13.39 2.31
CA ASP A 22 16.67 -14.62 1.56
C ASP A 22 16.21 -14.57 0.10
N GLY A 23 15.72 -13.41 -0.36
CA GLY A 23 15.22 -13.19 -1.72
C GLY A 23 13.80 -13.67 -1.96
N SER A 24 13.11 -14.20 -0.93
CA SER A 24 11.67 -14.45 -1.01
C SER A 24 10.88 -13.15 -0.84
N VAL A 25 9.61 -13.16 -1.23
CA VAL A 25 8.71 -12.03 -1.08
C VAL A 25 7.43 -12.48 -0.38
N ILE A 26 7.04 -11.75 0.65
CA ILE A 26 5.75 -11.95 1.29
C ILE A 26 4.77 -10.99 0.63
N VAL A 27 3.59 -11.49 0.27
CA VAL A 27 2.48 -10.71 -0.27
C VAL A 27 1.20 -11.01 0.50
N VAL A 28 0.26 -10.10 0.51
CA VAL A 28 -1.11 -10.41 0.84
C VAL A 28 -1.84 -10.90 -0.40
N GLU A 29 -2.85 -11.73 -0.23
CA GLU A 29 -3.83 -12.09 -1.26
C GLU A 29 -5.19 -11.60 -0.76
N ILE A 30 -5.59 -10.40 -1.20
CA ILE A 30 -6.72 -9.67 -0.61
C ILE A 30 -8.01 -10.47 -0.74
N GLU A 31 -8.30 -11.00 -1.93
CA GLU A 31 -9.52 -11.77 -2.18
C GLU A 31 -9.56 -13.06 -1.36
N ALA A 32 -8.42 -13.71 -1.17
CA ALA A 32 -8.33 -14.95 -0.41
C ALA A 32 -8.21 -14.75 1.12
N GLY A 33 -8.08 -13.51 1.59
CA GLY A 33 -7.95 -13.18 3.01
C GLY A 33 -6.71 -13.79 3.67
N ARG A 34 -5.57 -13.89 2.95
CA ARG A 34 -4.38 -14.59 3.44
C ARG A 34 -3.08 -13.85 3.12
N ILE A 35 -2.01 -14.26 3.79
CA ILE A 35 -0.65 -13.77 3.59
C ILE A 35 0.19 -14.95 3.09
N THR A 36 0.87 -14.76 1.96
CA THR A 36 1.60 -15.81 1.26
C THR A 36 3.05 -15.40 1.04
N ARG A 37 3.99 -16.29 1.32
CA ARG A 37 5.41 -16.13 1.01
C ARG A 37 5.71 -16.85 -0.30
N CYS A 38 6.36 -16.13 -1.22
CA CYS A 38 6.71 -16.57 -2.56
C CYS A 38 8.23 -16.62 -2.72
N TRP A 39 8.77 -17.67 -3.33
CA TRP A 39 10.19 -17.78 -3.67
C TRP A 39 10.38 -17.73 -5.17
N PRO A 40 11.54 -17.24 -5.65
CA PRO A 40 11.91 -17.42 -7.05
C PRO A 40 11.76 -18.88 -7.49
N GLY A 41 11.21 -19.08 -8.69
CA GLY A 41 10.90 -20.43 -9.18
C GLY A 41 9.48 -20.91 -8.85
N GLY A 42 8.60 -20.05 -8.31
CA GLY A 42 7.16 -20.28 -8.19
C GLY A 42 6.71 -21.02 -6.94
N THR A 43 7.61 -21.40 -6.04
CA THR A 43 7.22 -22.02 -4.75
C THR A 43 6.49 -21.00 -3.90
N LYS A 44 5.35 -21.41 -3.32
CA LYS A 44 4.50 -20.56 -2.47
C LYS A 44 4.14 -21.28 -1.17
N LYS A 45 4.04 -20.51 -0.07
CA LYS A 45 3.56 -21.00 1.21
C LYS A 45 2.65 -19.96 1.86
N VAL A 46 1.41 -20.33 2.17
CA VAL A 46 0.55 -19.51 3.02
C VAL A 46 1.14 -19.51 4.43
N ILE A 47 1.42 -18.35 4.99
CA ILE A 47 1.98 -18.17 6.33
C ILE A 47 0.92 -17.77 7.34
N SER A 48 -0.15 -17.09 6.90
CA SER A 48 -1.26 -16.70 7.79
C SER A 48 -2.55 -16.54 7.01
N THR A 49 -3.69 -16.64 7.70
CA THR A 49 -5.03 -16.43 7.13
C THR A 49 -5.84 -15.53 8.08
N PRO A 50 -5.56 -14.22 8.10
CA PRO A 50 -6.28 -13.28 8.98
C PRO A 50 -7.75 -13.10 8.60
N GLY A 51 -8.14 -13.49 7.39
CA GLY A 51 -9.48 -13.23 6.87
C GLY A 51 -9.70 -11.75 6.55
N GLY A 52 -10.95 -11.39 6.22
CA GLY A 52 -11.28 -10.04 5.75
C GLY A 52 -10.54 -9.72 4.45
N GLY A 53 -9.87 -8.57 4.39
CA GLY A 53 -9.08 -8.13 3.24
C GLY A 53 -7.71 -7.60 3.70
N PRO A 54 -6.71 -8.46 3.98
CA PRO A 54 -5.35 -8.00 4.20
C PRO A 54 -4.86 -7.25 2.96
N ASN A 55 -4.32 -6.05 3.16
CA ASN A 55 -3.96 -5.14 2.07
C ASN A 55 -2.51 -4.65 2.24
N GLY A 56 -2.26 -3.52 2.90
CA GLY A 56 -0.92 -3.03 3.18
C GLY A 56 -0.15 -3.92 4.15
N LEU A 57 1.16 -4.08 3.93
CA LEU A 57 2.01 -4.93 4.76
C LEU A 57 3.39 -4.29 4.93
N ALA A 58 3.89 -4.26 6.16
CA ALA A 58 5.26 -3.83 6.46
C ALA A 58 5.84 -4.66 7.62
N ILE A 59 7.17 -4.79 7.65
CA ILE A 59 7.87 -5.34 8.83
C ILE A 59 8.00 -4.23 9.88
N GLY A 60 7.67 -4.54 11.12
CA GLY A 60 7.82 -3.62 12.23
C GLY A 60 9.07 -3.86 13.08
N PRO A 61 9.28 -3.03 14.12
CA PRO A 61 10.49 -3.07 14.96
C PRO A 61 10.68 -4.37 15.74
N ASP A 62 9.63 -5.17 15.89
CA ASP A 62 9.64 -6.47 16.54
C ASP A 62 9.84 -7.65 15.57
N GLY A 63 10.11 -7.35 14.28
CA GLY A 63 10.31 -8.34 13.22
C GLY A 63 9.01 -9.02 12.76
N LYS A 64 7.85 -8.57 13.22
CA LYS A 64 6.54 -9.08 12.78
C LYS A 64 6.01 -8.25 11.61
N LEU A 65 5.04 -8.83 10.89
CA LEU A 65 4.30 -8.10 9.88
C LEU A 65 3.18 -7.28 10.52
N TYR A 66 3.06 -6.03 10.09
CA TYR A 66 1.93 -5.16 10.39
C TYR A 66 1.08 -5.07 9.14
N CYS A 67 -0.18 -5.42 9.27
CA CYS A 67 -1.11 -5.56 8.16
C CYS A 67 -2.28 -4.59 8.29
N CYS A 68 -2.45 -3.75 7.29
CA CYS A 68 -3.69 -3.01 7.07
C CYS A 68 -4.74 -3.99 6.55
N ASN A 69 -5.76 -4.29 7.33
CA ASN A 69 -6.85 -5.15 6.90
C ASN A 69 -8.09 -4.30 6.62
N ASN A 70 -8.50 -4.27 5.36
CA ASN A 70 -9.61 -3.44 4.91
C ASN A 70 -11.01 -4.04 5.18
N GLY A 71 -11.08 -5.20 5.82
CA GLY A 71 -12.31 -5.88 6.18
C GLY A 71 -12.99 -6.68 5.07
N GLY A 72 -12.50 -6.58 3.83
CA GLY A 72 -12.96 -7.37 2.68
C GLY A 72 -13.65 -6.57 1.58
N PHE A 73 -13.49 -7.07 0.35
CA PHE A 73 -14.22 -6.67 -0.85
C PHE A 73 -14.88 -7.89 -1.49
N ASN A 74 -15.99 -7.68 -2.17
CA ASN A 74 -16.44 -8.63 -3.17
C ASN A 74 -15.56 -8.52 -4.42
N TYR A 75 -15.44 -9.59 -5.16
CA TYR A 75 -14.66 -9.65 -6.39
C TYR A 75 -15.50 -10.21 -7.54
N VAL A 76 -15.19 -9.75 -8.74
CA VAL A 76 -15.67 -10.35 -9.99
C VAL A 76 -14.46 -10.82 -10.79
N GLU A 77 -14.62 -11.97 -11.45
CA GLU A 77 -13.61 -12.51 -12.35
C GLU A 77 -14.16 -12.51 -13.77
N SER A 78 -13.41 -11.88 -14.69
CA SER A 78 -13.77 -11.83 -16.10
C SER A 78 -12.50 -11.88 -16.96
N ASP A 79 -12.50 -12.72 -17.98
CA ASP A 79 -11.41 -12.86 -18.95
C ASP A 79 -10.03 -13.12 -18.30
N GLY A 80 -10.02 -13.83 -17.17
CA GLY A 80 -8.78 -14.16 -16.42
C GLY A 80 -8.29 -13.02 -15.53
N TYR A 81 -9.04 -11.93 -15.37
CA TYR A 81 -8.74 -10.84 -14.47
C TYR A 81 -9.72 -10.84 -13.29
N LEU A 82 -9.14 -10.66 -12.10
CA LEU A 82 -9.87 -10.48 -10.85
C LEU A 82 -9.95 -8.98 -10.54
N ALA A 83 -11.14 -8.49 -10.21
CA ALA A 83 -11.37 -7.08 -9.90
C ALA A 83 -12.23 -6.90 -8.64
N PRO A 84 -11.88 -5.97 -7.72
CA PRO A 84 -12.74 -5.67 -6.57
C PRO A 84 -14.07 -5.07 -7.03
N HIS A 85 -15.15 -5.48 -6.38
CA HIS A 85 -16.51 -5.06 -6.72
C HIS A 85 -17.37 -4.79 -5.48
N GLY A 86 -17.11 -3.65 -4.85
CA GLY A 86 -17.88 -3.22 -3.69
C GLY A 86 -17.50 -3.90 -2.38
N ILE A 87 -18.26 -3.61 -1.35
CA ILE A 87 -18.04 -4.09 0.02
C ILE A 87 -18.33 -5.59 0.08
N ALA A 88 -17.49 -6.35 0.78
CA ALA A 88 -17.76 -7.78 1.01
C ALA A 88 -19.07 -7.98 1.79
N ASP A 89 -19.81 -9.03 1.44
CA ASP A 89 -21.06 -9.38 2.14
C ASP A 89 -20.80 -9.72 3.62
N ASP A 90 -19.61 -10.25 3.92
CA ASP A 90 -19.11 -10.58 5.25
C ASP A 90 -18.14 -9.52 5.81
N TYR A 91 -18.22 -8.27 5.34
CA TYR A 91 -17.35 -7.19 5.77
C TYR A 91 -17.18 -7.12 7.27
N SER A 92 -15.95 -7.30 7.75
CA SER A 92 -15.61 -7.47 9.17
C SER A 92 -15.09 -6.19 9.87
N GLY A 93 -15.11 -5.05 9.16
CA GLY A 93 -14.55 -3.78 9.65
C GLY A 93 -13.06 -3.63 9.35
N GLY A 94 -12.63 -2.38 9.24
CA GLY A 94 -11.21 -2.03 9.08
C GLY A 94 -10.43 -2.25 10.38
N ARG A 95 -9.19 -2.72 10.28
CA ARG A 95 -8.31 -2.95 11.44
C ARG A 95 -6.84 -2.99 11.05
N ILE A 96 -5.97 -2.79 12.02
CA ILE A 96 -4.53 -3.05 11.90
C ILE A 96 -4.22 -4.32 12.68
N GLU A 97 -3.56 -5.26 12.02
CA GLU A 97 -3.17 -6.56 12.57
C GLU A 97 -1.65 -6.67 12.65
N ARG A 98 -1.18 -7.41 13.64
CA ARG A 98 0.22 -7.81 13.78
C ARG A 98 0.29 -9.33 13.61
N VAL A 99 1.14 -9.78 12.68
CA VAL A 99 1.22 -11.18 12.29
C VAL A 99 2.64 -11.70 12.51
N ASP A 100 2.75 -12.79 13.23
CA ASP A 100 4.01 -13.48 13.47
C ASP A 100 4.37 -14.32 12.22
N ILE A 101 5.53 -14.06 11.63
CA ILE A 101 5.95 -14.67 10.36
C ILE A 101 6.17 -16.18 10.49
N ASP A 102 6.66 -16.62 11.64
CA ASP A 102 7.04 -18.03 11.85
C ASP A 102 5.84 -18.90 12.19
N THR A 103 4.95 -18.39 13.04
CA THR A 103 3.80 -19.13 13.57
C THR A 103 2.51 -18.88 12.80
N GLY A 104 2.41 -17.75 12.07
CA GLY A 104 1.19 -17.28 11.42
C GLY A 104 0.16 -16.70 12.38
N ALA A 105 0.49 -16.55 13.67
CA ALA A 105 -0.43 -16.02 14.67
C ALA A 105 -0.78 -14.56 14.38
N VAL A 106 -2.07 -14.24 14.47
CA VAL A 106 -2.63 -12.90 14.21
C VAL A 106 -3.09 -12.26 15.52
N GLU A 107 -2.69 -11.02 15.72
CA GLU A 107 -3.15 -10.16 16.81
C GLU A 107 -3.76 -8.89 16.22
N ILE A 108 -4.96 -8.51 16.65
CA ILE A 108 -5.53 -7.21 16.29
C ILE A 108 -4.87 -6.15 17.18
N LEU A 109 -4.13 -5.23 16.55
CA LEU A 109 -3.45 -4.15 17.25
C LEU A 109 -4.37 -2.93 17.43
N TYR A 110 -5.12 -2.58 16.37
CA TYR A 110 -6.11 -1.49 16.38
C TYR A 110 -7.34 -1.86 15.55
N LYS A 111 -8.49 -1.42 16.01
CA LYS A 111 -9.79 -1.53 15.31
C LYS A 111 -10.64 -0.29 15.52
N SER A 112 -11.72 -0.16 14.76
CA SER A 112 -12.70 0.94 14.98
C SER A 112 -13.19 0.99 16.42
N GLY A 113 -13.21 2.18 16.99
CA GLY A 113 -13.57 2.48 18.37
C GLY A 113 -12.39 2.62 19.31
N ASP A 114 -11.22 2.06 19.00
CA ASP A 114 -10.01 2.23 19.79
C ASP A 114 -9.58 3.71 19.71
N HIS A 115 -9.30 4.33 20.85
CA HIS A 115 -8.97 5.76 20.95
C HIS A 115 -9.96 6.70 20.23
N GLY A 116 -11.16 6.24 19.94
CA GLY A 116 -12.21 7.04 19.29
C GLY A 116 -12.11 7.13 17.77
N VAL A 117 -11.15 6.42 17.11
CA VAL A 117 -11.01 6.43 15.66
C VAL A 117 -12.01 5.51 14.97
N VAL A 118 -12.27 5.79 13.69
CA VAL A 118 -13.11 4.96 12.83
C VAL A 118 -12.26 4.45 11.68
N LEU A 119 -12.06 3.14 11.62
CA LEU A 119 -11.33 2.47 10.55
C LEU A 119 -12.32 1.80 9.61
N ARG A 120 -12.29 2.17 8.32
CA ARG A 120 -13.21 1.69 7.29
C ARG A 120 -12.55 0.72 6.32
N GLY A 121 -11.39 1.05 5.82
CA GLY A 121 -10.64 0.27 4.86
C GLY A 121 -9.16 0.59 4.90
N PRO A 122 -8.44 0.33 6.03
CA PRO A 122 -6.99 0.50 6.07
C PRO A 122 -6.33 -0.14 4.85
N ASN A 123 -5.43 0.62 4.21
CA ASN A 123 -4.91 0.24 2.90
C ASN A 123 -3.39 0.02 2.91
N ASP A 124 -2.58 1.06 2.99
CA ASP A 124 -1.12 0.94 2.91
C ASP A 124 -0.44 1.49 4.17
N ILE A 125 0.84 1.12 4.41
CA ILE A 125 1.54 1.35 5.68
C ILE A 125 3.02 1.62 5.47
N VAL A 126 3.58 2.60 6.23
CA VAL A 126 5.01 2.89 6.28
C VAL A 126 5.46 3.26 7.69
N PHE A 127 6.55 2.65 8.18
CA PHE A 127 7.16 2.98 9.47
C PHE A 127 8.06 4.22 9.40
N ASP A 128 8.12 5.00 10.49
CA ASP A 128 8.87 6.25 10.58
C ASP A 128 10.24 6.15 11.29
N GLY A 129 10.61 4.97 11.79
CA GLY A 129 11.83 4.79 12.58
C GLY A 129 11.78 5.36 14.00
N HIS A 130 10.65 5.91 14.43
CA HIS A 130 10.42 6.44 15.79
C HIS A 130 9.43 5.57 16.60
N GLY A 131 9.28 4.31 16.20
CA GLY A 131 8.38 3.34 16.80
C GLY A 131 6.91 3.58 16.47
N GLY A 132 6.64 4.37 15.44
CA GLY A 132 5.32 4.59 14.88
C GLY A 132 5.26 4.28 13.39
N PHE A 133 4.06 4.30 12.86
CA PHE A 133 3.79 4.11 11.45
C PHE A 133 2.62 4.97 10.98
N TRP A 134 2.74 5.39 9.72
CA TRP A 134 1.66 6.03 8.98
C TRP A 134 0.91 4.97 8.21
N PHE A 135 -0.40 5.12 8.11
CA PHE A 135 -1.21 4.29 7.23
C PHE A 135 -2.38 5.07 6.65
N THR A 136 -2.81 4.65 5.48
CA THR A 136 -3.98 5.21 4.80
C THR A 136 -5.22 4.38 5.11
N ASP A 137 -6.36 5.04 5.16
CA ASP A 137 -7.65 4.39 5.10
C ASP A 137 -8.33 4.76 3.77
N HIS A 138 -8.49 3.79 2.88
CA HIS A 138 -9.10 4.01 1.56
C HIS A 138 -10.62 4.13 1.64
N GLY A 139 -11.21 3.68 2.75
CA GLY A 139 -12.65 3.60 2.89
C GLY A 139 -13.29 2.53 2.02
N LYS A 140 -14.59 2.59 1.92
CA LYS A 140 -15.43 1.70 1.13
C LYS A 140 -16.36 2.49 0.22
N VAL A 141 -16.65 1.91 -0.94
CA VAL A 141 -17.66 2.42 -1.88
C VAL A 141 -18.85 1.47 -1.85
N ASP A 142 -20.02 2.00 -1.57
CA ASP A 142 -21.28 1.25 -1.59
C ASP A 142 -22.08 1.66 -2.85
N TYR A 143 -22.00 0.86 -3.88
CA TYR A 143 -22.67 1.14 -5.16
C TYR A 143 -24.20 1.07 -5.03
N MET A 144 -24.72 0.25 -4.12
CA MET A 144 -26.17 0.12 -3.92
C MET A 144 -26.73 1.34 -3.21
N LYS A 145 -26.03 1.87 -2.19
CA LYS A 145 -26.39 3.10 -1.50
C LYS A 145 -25.92 4.36 -2.21
N ARG A 146 -25.11 4.24 -3.26
CA ARG A 146 -24.50 5.35 -4.03
C ARG A 146 -23.73 6.32 -3.15
N CYS A 147 -22.92 5.79 -2.24
CA CYS A 147 -22.10 6.56 -1.33
C CYS A 147 -20.70 5.96 -1.19
N HIS A 148 -19.78 6.75 -0.68
CA HIS A 148 -18.45 6.31 -0.27
C HIS A 148 -18.11 6.93 1.10
N ASP A 149 -17.18 6.28 1.80
CA ASP A 149 -16.70 6.79 3.08
C ASP A 149 -15.82 8.04 2.84
N ILE A 150 -15.94 9.01 3.76
CA ILE A 150 -14.97 10.08 3.91
C ILE A 150 -13.94 9.58 4.90
N VAL A 151 -12.68 9.61 4.53
CA VAL A 151 -11.59 8.91 5.19
C VAL A 151 -10.35 9.79 5.33
N GLY A 152 -9.32 9.27 5.99
CA GLY A 152 -8.10 10.01 6.28
C GLY A 152 -6.84 9.18 6.25
N ILE A 153 -5.76 9.81 6.73
CA ILE A 153 -4.47 9.17 6.93
C ILE A 153 -4.14 9.23 8.42
N PHE A 154 -3.70 8.11 8.94
CA PHE A 154 -3.53 7.86 10.37
C PHE A 154 -2.05 7.73 10.73
N TYR A 155 -1.76 8.00 11.99
CA TYR A 155 -0.52 7.64 12.63
C TYR A 155 -0.80 6.80 13.87
N ALA A 156 -0.04 5.73 14.06
CA ALA A 156 -0.18 4.85 15.20
C ALA A 156 1.17 4.37 15.75
N LYS A 157 1.20 3.95 17.01
CA LYS A 157 2.36 3.33 17.65
C LYS A 157 2.34 1.82 17.49
N SER A 158 3.51 1.22 17.27
CA SER A 158 3.67 -0.23 17.10
C SER A 158 3.37 -1.04 18.37
N ASP A 159 3.36 -0.40 19.52
CA ASP A 159 3.06 -1.03 20.82
C ASP A 159 1.57 -1.01 21.21
N GLY A 160 0.70 -0.46 20.35
CA GLY A 160 -0.75 -0.37 20.61
C GLY A 160 -1.19 0.79 21.49
N SER A 161 -0.27 1.66 21.92
CA SER A 161 -0.55 2.71 22.90
C SER A 161 -1.22 3.97 22.35
N PHE A 162 -1.17 4.18 21.04
CA PHE A 162 -1.64 5.41 20.41
C PHE A 162 -2.03 5.22 18.97
N ILE A 163 -3.18 5.78 18.56
CA ILE A 163 -3.61 5.94 17.18
C ILE A 163 -4.39 7.25 17.05
N GLU A 164 -4.16 7.98 15.96
CA GLU A 164 -4.84 9.25 15.66
C GLU A 164 -5.04 9.39 14.14
N GLU A 165 -6.21 9.93 13.74
CA GLU A 165 -6.46 10.39 12.38
C GLU A 165 -5.84 11.78 12.23
N VAL A 166 -4.66 11.84 11.58
CA VAL A 166 -3.83 13.05 11.51
C VAL A 166 -4.23 13.94 10.34
N ILE A 167 -4.64 13.33 9.24
CA ILE A 167 -5.01 14.03 8.00
C ILE A 167 -6.44 13.63 7.66
N PHE A 168 -7.36 14.60 7.77
CA PHE A 168 -8.78 14.41 7.44
C PHE A 168 -9.39 15.74 6.94
N PRO A 169 -10.20 15.73 5.89
CA PRO A 169 -10.53 14.61 5.03
C PRO A 169 -9.45 14.34 3.97
N SER A 170 -9.41 13.09 3.47
CA SER A 170 -8.65 12.71 2.29
C SER A 170 -9.55 11.96 1.29
N ASN A 171 -9.13 11.87 0.02
CA ASN A 171 -9.96 11.30 -1.04
C ASN A 171 -9.47 9.91 -1.43
N ASN A 172 -9.92 8.88 -0.72
CA ASN A 172 -9.55 7.50 -0.96
C ASN A 172 -8.02 7.34 -1.05
N PRO A 173 -7.27 7.74 0.01
CA PRO A 173 -5.83 7.60 0.03
C PRO A 173 -5.48 6.12 0.01
N ASN A 174 -4.49 5.77 -0.81
CA ASN A 174 -4.03 4.42 -1.08
C ASN A 174 -2.56 4.31 -0.67
N GLY A 175 -1.62 4.31 -1.61
CA GLY A 175 -0.21 4.22 -1.29
C GLY A 175 0.27 5.33 -0.35
N VAL A 176 1.16 4.99 0.58
CA VAL A 176 1.79 5.94 1.50
C VAL A 176 3.29 5.67 1.63
N GLY A 177 4.10 6.74 1.69
CA GLY A 177 5.55 6.63 1.82
C GLY A 177 6.17 7.89 2.40
N LEU A 178 7.34 7.74 3.01
CA LEU A 178 8.13 8.85 3.55
C LEU A 178 9.27 9.22 2.59
N SER A 179 9.63 10.50 2.56
CA SER A 179 10.86 10.96 1.91
C SER A 179 12.10 10.35 2.60
N PRO A 180 13.28 10.34 1.93
CA PRO A 180 14.49 9.76 2.52
C PRO A 180 14.93 10.39 3.85
N ASP A 181 14.63 11.68 4.04
CA ASP A 181 14.90 12.44 5.27
C ASP A 181 13.74 12.38 6.30
N GLY A 182 12.60 11.82 5.89
CA GLY A 182 11.41 11.73 6.74
C GLY A 182 10.61 13.03 6.89
N ASP A 183 11.00 14.09 6.21
CA ASP A 183 10.37 15.42 6.31
C ASP A 183 9.10 15.56 5.45
N ALA A 184 8.85 14.62 4.57
CA ALA A 184 7.64 14.59 3.76
C ALA A 184 6.96 13.21 3.82
N LEU A 185 5.63 13.24 3.95
CA LEU A 185 4.76 12.10 3.73
C LEU A 185 4.11 12.26 2.35
N TYR A 186 4.18 11.22 1.55
CA TYR A 186 3.48 11.15 0.26
C TYR A 186 2.28 10.22 0.38
N ALA A 187 1.16 10.59 -0.24
CA ALA A 187 0.02 9.72 -0.36
C ALA A 187 -0.59 9.79 -1.76
N ALA A 188 -0.87 8.62 -2.31
CA ALA A 188 -1.56 8.49 -3.59
C ALA A 188 -3.07 8.45 -3.36
N GLU A 189 -3.83 9.31 -4.03
CA GLU A 189 -5.29 9.29 -3.98
C GLU A 189 -5.83 8.64 -5.26
N THR A 190 -6.59 7.55 -5.11
CA THR A 190 -7.03 6.74 -6.24
C THR A 190 -7.98 7.51 -7.16
N TYR A 191 -9.13 7.93 -6.67
CA TYR A 191 -10.19 8.47 -7.55
C TYR A 191 -9.95 9.91 -7.99
N THR A 192 -9.18 10.68 -7.24
CA THR A 192 -8.81 12.05 -7.66
C THR A 192 -7.57 12.08 -8.55
N CYS A 193 -6.89 10.92 -8.71
CA CYS A 193 -5.67 10.78 -9.50
C CYS A 193 -4.59 11.77 -9.07
N ARG A 194 -4.38 11.95 -7.76
CA ARG A 194 -3.41 12.89 -7.22
C ARG A 194 -2.35 12.16 -6.39
N LEU A 195 -1.12 12.59 -6.53
CA LEU A 195 -0.07 12.33 -5.55
C LEU A 195 0.01 13.55 -4.64
N MET A 196 -0.25 13.35 -3.36
CA MET A 196 -0.24 14.41 -2.35
C MET A 196 1.08 14.41 -1.58
N LYS A 197 1.52 15.58 -1.13
CA LYS A 197 2.67 15.76 -0.23
C LYS A 197 2.23 16.50 1.02
N PHE A 198 2.65 16.01 2.18
CA PHE A 198 2.44 16.61 3.50
C PHE A 198 3.80 16.84 4.15
N ASN A 199 4.03 18.02 4.71
CA ASN A 199 5.27 18.32 5.44
C ASN A 199 5.18 17.75 6.85
N VAL A 200 6.01 16.76 7.16
CA VAL A 200 6.11 16.14 8.49
C VAL A 200 6.95 17.04 9.38
N ILE A 201 6.42 17.44 10.53
CA ILE A 201 7.09 18.33 11.50
C ILE A 201 7.51 17.61 12.78
N ALA A 202 6.95 16.43 13.03
CA ALA A 202 7.31 15.51 14.10
C ALA A 202 6.65 14.15 13.85
N PRO A 203 7.05 13.06 14.53
CA PRO A 203 6.35 11.78 14.46
C PRO A 203 4.85 11.93 14.71
N GLY A 204 4.05 11.51 13.74
CA GLY A 204 2.59 11.64 13.78
C GLY A 204 2.05 13.07 13.64
N LYS A 205 2.84 14.02 13.15
CA LYS A 205 2.38 15.40 12.96
C LYS A 205 2.79 15.96 11.61
N VAL A 206 1.83 16.57 10.93
CA VAL A 206 2.09 17.33 9.69
C VAL A 206 1.90 18.82 9.94
N ALA A 207 2.56 19.64 9.15
CA ALA A 207 2.38 21.10 9.20
C ALA A 207 0.91 21.44 8.90
N PRO A 208 0.31 22.38 9.65
CA PRO A 208 -1.01 22.89 9.33
C PRO A 208 -0.96 23.60 7.97
N ASP A 209 -2.00 23.42 7.19
CA ASP A 209 -2.08 24.04 5.88
C ASP A 209 -2.36 25.53 5.92
N ALA A 210 -1.83 26.20 4.89
CA ALA A 210 -2.09 27.62 4.63
C ALA A 210 -3.26 27.84 3.62
N GLY A 211 -4.01 26.80 3.22
CA GLY A 211 -4.99 26.91 2.15
C GLY A 211 -6.37 26.32 2.45
N PRO A 212 -7.40 26.69 1.67
CA PRO A 212 -8.78 26.24 1.90
C PRO A 212 -9.04 24.78 1.47
N GLY A 213 -8.02 24.04 1.06
CA GLY A 213 -8.14 22.67 0.51
C GLY A 213 -7.88 21.53 1.48
N GLY A 214 -7.61 21.81 2.76
CA GLY A 214 -7.18 20.81 3.75
C GLY A 214 -5.66 20.58 3.73
N PRO A 215 -5.14 19.72 4.60
CA PRO A 215 -3.70 19.51 4.75
C PRO A 215 -3.08 18.89 3.49
N GLY A 216 -1.87 19.32 3.17
CA GLY A 216 -1.07 18.84 2.06
C GLY A 216 -1.26 19.59 0.74
N ILE A 217 -0.31 19.41 -0.13
CA ILE A 217 -0.28 19.98 -1.46
C ILE A 217 -0.35 18.90 -2.53
N PRO A 218 -1.10 19.09 -3.61
CA PRO A 218 -1.02 18.22 -4.77
C PRO A 218 0.37 18.34 -5.40
N LEU A 219 1.19 17.29 -5.24
CA LEU A 219 2.53 17.25 -5.80
C LEU A 219 2.49 16.98 -7.31
N TYR A 220 1.65 16.00 -7.71
CA TYR A 220 1.51 15.61 -9.11
C TYR A 220 0.09 15.16 -9.41
N ARG A 221 -0.37 15.50 -10.61
CA ARG A 221 -1.61 15.02 -11.20
C ARG A 221 -1.41 14.77 -12.69
N PRO A 222 -1.59 13.53 -13.16
CA PRO A 222 -1.49 13.21 -14.57
C PRO A 222 -2.63 13.84 -15.38
N ALA A 223 -2.43 13.96 -16.70
CA ALA A 223 -3.53 14.24 -17.61
C ALA A 223 -4.42 13.01 -17.75
N GLY A 224 -5.73 13.20 -17.73
CA GLY A 224 -6.73 12.13 -17.82
C GLY A 224 -6.93 11.38 -16.50
N TYR A 225 -7.65 10.27 -16.59
CA TYR A 225 -7.92 9.39 -15.44
C TYR A 225 -6.84 8.31 -15.37
N LYS A 226 -5.96 8.41 -14.40
CA LYS A 226 -4.89 7.46 -14.09
C LYS A 226 -4.98 7.15 -12.61
N PHE A 227 -5.75 6.14 -12.27
CA PHE A 227 -5.97 5.78 -10.88
C PHE A 227 -4.67 5.37 -10.22
N PHE A 228 -4.24 6.13 -9.23
CA PHE A 228 -3.10 5.79 -8.42
C PHE A 228 -3.45 4.76 -7.35
N ASP A 229 -2.52 3.84 -7.14
CA ASP A 229 -2.61 2.79 -6.13
C ASP A 229 -1.45 2.91 -5.14
N SER A 230 -0.85 1.83 -4.70
CA SER A 230 0.25 1.84 -3.74
C SER A 230 1.53 2.45 -4.33
N LEU A 231 2.48 2.80 -3.49
CA LEU A 231 3.71 3.47 -3.90
C LEU A 231 4.93 2.98 -3.12
N ALA A 232 6.11 3.18 -3.72
CA ALA A 232 7.39 3.11 -3.02
C ALA A 232 8.24 4.33 -3.38
N VAL A 233 9.22 4.65 -2.53
CA VAL A 233 10.13 5.78 -2.72
C VAL A 233 11.52 5.27 -3.10
N GLU A 234 12.16 5.91 -4.08
CA GLU A 234 13.57 5.68 -4.40
C GLU A 234 14.51 6.38 -3.40
N ALA A 235 15.74 5.92 -3.28
CA ALA A 235 16.75 6.58 -2.46
C ALA A 235 17.05 8.02 -2.92
N SER A 236 16.77 8.33 -4.18
CA SER A 236 16.84 9.69 -4.77
C SER A 236 15.69 10.60 -4.34
N GLY A 237 14.66 10.04 -3.70
CA GLY A 237 13.43 10.73 -3.33
C GLY A 237 12.33 10.69 -4.40
N ASN A 238 12.55 10.09 -5.58
CA ASN A 238 11.46 9.90 -6.53
C ASN A 238 10.41 8.95 -5.97
N ILE A 239 9.16 9.18 -6.31
CA ILE A 239 8.01 8.41 -5.86
C ILE A 239 7.53 7.53 -7.03
N CYS A 240 7.59 6.23 -6.85
CA CYS A 240 7.15 5.21 -7.82
C CYS A 240 5.71 4.82 -7.47
N VAL A 241 4.75 5.29 -8.24
CA VAL A 241 3.33 5.10 -7.97
C VAL A 241 2.75 4.08 -8.95
N ALA A 242 2.17 3.02 -8.44
CA ALA A 242 1.43 2.07 -9.24
C ALA A 242 0.19 2.75 -9.85
N THR A 243 -0.03 2.53 -11.15
CA THR A 243 -0.99 3.29 -11.94
C THR A 243 -1.95 2.34 -12.64
N ILE A 244 -3.09 2.11 -12.00
CA ILE A 244 -4.18 1.24 -12.50
C ILE A 244 -4.78 1.85 -13.78
N GLY A 245 -5.14 0.98 -14.71
CA GLY A 245 -5.76 1.37 -15.99
C GLY A 245 -4.75 1.76 -17.08
N GLU A 246 -3.64 2.39 -16.70
CA GLU A 246 -2.51 2.67 -17.61
C GLU A 246 -1.50 1.51 -17.69
N CYS A 247 -1.64 0.52 -16.81
CA CYS A 247 -0.79 -0.67 -16.75
C CYS A 247 0.67 -0.31 -16.52
N GLY A 248 1.04 0.21 -15.35
CA GLY A 248 2.44 0.51 -15.09
C GLY A 248 2.74 1.28 -13.82
N ILE A 249 3.98 1.72 -13.71
CA ILE A 249 4.52 2.51 -12.60
C ILE A 249 4.86 3.92 -13.10
N SER A 250 4.23 4.94 -12.54
CA SER A 250 4.58 6.34 -12.74
C SER A 250 5.68 6.74 -11.77
N VAL A 251 6.82 7.22 -12.25
CA VAL A 251 7.91 7.74 -11.41
C VAL A 251 7.84 9.25 -11.39
N VAL A 252 7.60 9.83 -10.23
CA VAL A 252 7.40 11.28 -10.02
C VAL A 252 8.55 11.82 -9.17
N SER A 253 9.16 12.94 -9.58
CA SER A 253 10.22 13.59 -8.80
C SER A 253 9.65 14.29 -7.55
N PRO A 254 10.49 14.58 -6.53
CA PRO A 254 10.10 15.42 -5.38
C PRO A 254 9.60 16.81 -5.76
N ALA A 255 9.91 17.29 -6.98
CA ALA A 255 9.43 18.55 -7.54
C ALA A 255 8.06 18.44 -8.24
N GLY A 256 7.50 17.22 -8.35
CA GLY A 256 6.21 16.97 -8.98
C GLY A 256 6.26 16.79 -10.50
N GLU A 257 7.40 16.40 -11.05
CA GLU A 257 7.56 16.14 -12.47
C GLU A 257 7.53 14.64 -12.76
N LEU A 258 6.85 14.21 -13.81
CA LEU A 258 6.91 12.84 -14.28
C LEU A 258 8.29 12.57 -14.88
N VAL A 259 9.08 11.73 -14.22
CA VAL A 259 10.43 11.34 -14.64
C VAL A 259 10.40 10.21 -15.67
N GLU A 260 9.55 9.22 -15.42
CA GLU A 260 9.48 7.99 -16.21
C GLU A 260 8.13 7.31 -16.02
N PHE A 261 7.72 6.53 -17.02
CA PHE A 261 6.62 5.59 -16.90
C PHE A 261 7.10 4.20 -17.34
N VAL A 262 7.03 3.24 -16.45
CA VAL A 262 7.41 1.84 -16.71
C VAL A 262 6.15 1.03 -16.95
N ALA A 263 5.89 0.66 -18.20
CA ALA A 263 4.71 -0.08 -18.59
C ALA A 263 4.80 -1.56 -18.16
N THR A 264 3.67 -2.09 -17.72
CA THR A 264 3.40 -3.51 -17.46
C THR A 264 2.33 -4.04 -18.42
N ASP A 265 1.88 -5.28 -18.22
CA ASP A 265 0.83 -5.92 -19.01
C ASP A 265 -0.44 -6.24 -18.19
N ASP A 266 -0.61 -5.59 -17.05
CA ASP A 266 -1.78 -5.80 -16.15
C ASP A 266 -2.48 -4.48 -15.84
N ILE A 267 -3.79 -4.43 -16.07
CA ILE A 267 -4.63 -3.27 -15.78
C ILE A 267 -4.63 -2.92 -14.29
N PHE A 268 -4.45 -3.92 -13.41
CA PHE A 268 -4.30 -3.77 -11.97
C PHE A 268 -2.82 -3.96 -11.57
N THR A 269 -1.94 -3.10 -12.10
CA THR A 269 -0.61 -2.91 -11.52
C THR A 269 -0.78 -2.10 -10.25
N THR A 270 -0.65 -2.75 -9.09
CA THR A 270 -1.16 -2.20 -7.83
C THR A 270 -0.08 -1.77 -6.85
N ASN A 271 1.10 -2.40 -6.89
CA ASN A 271 2.16 -2.07 -5.93
C ASN A 271 3.56 -2.32 -6.50
N ILE A 272 4.55 -1.69 -5.89
CA ILE A 272 5.98 -1.88 -6.15
C ILE A 272 6.75 -1.85 -4.84
N ALA A 273 7.72 -2.76 -4.67
CA ALA A 273 8.67 -2.74 -3.57
C ALA A 273 10.09 -2.99 -4.08
N PHE A 274 11.07 -2.52 -3.34
CA PHE A 274 12.47 -2.64 -3.70
C PHE A 274 13.20 -3.63 -2.81
N GLY A 275 14.07 -4.45 -3.41
CA GLY A 275 14.89 -5.42 -2.71
C GLY A 275 16.21 -5.69 -3.42
N GLY A 276 16.85 -6.79 -3.03
CA GLY A 276 18.21 -7.11 -3.44
C GLY A 276 19.25 -6.32 -2.64
N SER A 277 20.52 -6.74 -2.73
CA SER A 277 21.63 -6.16 -1.95
C SER A 277 21.88 -4.67 -2.25
N ASP A 278 21.52 -4.21 -3.44
CA ASP A 278 21.64 -2.82 -3.89
C ASP A 278 20.30 -2.10 -4.02
N ARG A 279 19.20 -2.77 -3.62
CA ARG A 279 17.82 -2.25 -3.69
C ARG A 279 17.38 -1.82 -5.09
N GLN A 280 17.93 -2.45 -6.12
CA GLN A 280 17.53 -2.22 -7.51
C GLN A 280 16.69 -3.37 -8.10
N ASP A 281 16.33 -4.37 -7.32
CA ASP A 281 15.34 -5.35 -7.72
C ASP A 281 13.95 -4.83 -7.35
N ALA A 282 13.16 -4.44 -8.36
CA ALA A 282 11.79 -3.99 -8.17
C ALA A 282 10.82 -5.19 -8.28
N TYR A 283 10.03 -5.41 -7.25
CA TYR A 283 8.98 -6.42 -7.20
C TYR A 283 7.63 -5.75 -7.36
N ILE A 284 6.86 -6.17 -8.34
CA ILE A 284 5.61 -5.51 -8.74
C ILE A 284 4.46 -6.51 -8.67
N THR A 285 3.36 -6.12 -8.05
CA THR A 285 2.13 -6.90 -8.04
C THR A 285 1.28 -6.56 -9.25
N LEU A 286 0.95 -7.59 -10.02
CA LEU A 286 0.04 -7.58 -11.15
C LEU A 286 -1.24 -8.29 -10.70
N SER A 287 -2.06 -7.53 -9.97
CA SER A 287 -3.09 -8.10 -9.10
C SER A 287 -4.28 -8.67 -9.86
N GLY A 288 -4.63 -8.05 -10.98
CA GLY A 288 -5.71 -8.55 -11.82
C GLY A 288 -5.46 -9.94 -12.36
N SER A 289 -4.25 -10.22 -12.84
CA SER A 289 -3.85 -11.53 -13.35
C SER A 289 -3.24 -12.45 -12.29
N GLY A 290 -3.15 -12.00 -11.04
CA GLY A 290 -2.67 -12.82 -9.92
C GLY A 290 -1.18 -13.13 -9.97
N ARG A 291 -0.34 -12.19 -10.43
CA ARG A 291 1.10 -12.38 -10.60
C ARG A 291 1.91 -11.47 -9.69
N LEU A 292 3.04 -11.98 -9.22
CA LEU A 292 4.16 -11.22 -8.66
C LEU A 292 5.34 -11.32 -9.62
N VAL A 293 5.83 -10.19 -10.08
CA VAL A 293 6.96 -10.12 -11.02
C VAL A 293 8.11 -9.30 -10.45
N LYS A 294 9.31 -9.54 -10.99
CA LYS A 294 10.52 -8.79 -10.66
C LYS A 294 11.13 -8.20 -11.93
N MET A 295 11.71 -7.02 -11.82
CA MET A 295 12.54 -6.43 -12.85
C MET A 295 13.75 -5.72 -12.27
N ARG A 296 14.77 -5.50 -13.07
CA ARG A 296 15.88 -4.64 -12.68
C ARG A 296 15.48 -3.18 -12.83
N TRP A 297 15.49 -2.45 -11.73
CA TRP A 297 15.17 -1.03 -11.69
C TRP A 297 16.42 -0.16 -11.91
N ALA A 298 16.25 1.00 -12.53
CA ALA A 298 17.39 1.86 -12.90
C ALA A 298 18.04 2.54 -11.68
N ARG A 299 17.31 2.75 -10.61
CA ARG A 299 17.73 3.51 -9.42
C ARG A 299 17.44 2.69 -8.15
N PRO A 300 18.26 2.81 -7.09
CA PRO A 300 17.98 2.09 -5.86
C PRO A 300 16.72 2.60 -5.17
N GLY A 301 15.94 1.69 -4.62
CA GLY A 301 14.86 2.01 -3.70
C GLY A 301 15.36 2.56 -2.37
N LEU A 302 14.52 3.30 -1.68
CA LEU A 302 14.78 3.76 -0.32
C LEU A 302 14.87 2.56 0.62
N GLN A 303 15.86 2.57 1.50
CA GLN A 303 15.90 1.60 2.58
C GLN A 303 14.81 1.94 3.60
N LEU A 304 13.90 1.00 3.81
CA LEU A 304 12.89 1.12 4.86
C LEU A 304 13.53 0.96 6.25
N GLN A 305 12.81 1.39 7.28
CA GLN A 305 13.32 1.45 8.65
C GLN A 305 13.52 0.07 9.31
N TYR A 306 12.76 -0.93 8.87
CA TYR A 306 12.81 -2.30 9.39
C TYR A 306 12.81 -3.33 8.28
#